data_592aff74ea21171490d6a7c55bb5d7fe
#
_entry.id   592aff74ea21171490d6a7c55bb5d7fe
#
_cell.length_a   1.000
_cell.length_b   1.000
_cell.length_c   1.000
_cell.angle_alpha   90.00
_cell.angle_beta   90.00
_cell.angle_gamma   90.00
#
_symmetry.space_group_name_H-M   'P 1'
#
loop_
_entity.id
_entity.type
_entity.pdbx_description
1 polymer ?
#
loop_
_entity_poly.entity_id
_entity_poly.type
_entity_poly.pdbx_seq_one_letter_code
_entity_poly.pdbx_strand_id
1 'polypeptide(L)'
;MKKILYLLACTLALPAAAAAQEFEPRNPECIAPAAPGGGFDLTCRLTSQKLNELGIVEPTIRTTNMPGGIGAVAYNTIQAQRRDDANVIVAVSTGSWVNLAQGKFGRFTEDDVRWLGAVGADYGVLAVRKDSRFKTLEDFVAALKQDPASVAIGAGGTVGSQDWMKPALVAKAAGVDPKAMRYLSYEGGGEALAALLGGTIEALPGDASEMLGQLEAGEIRVLATFSADRLPGAYADVPTAKEAGYDVEWPIVRGFYAPPDITDEQYAYWTNALSTLNGNPDWQKARTEQGLFEYDLVGADFDAFAKKRTQDFRALAAEVGLPTSGN
;
A
#
# COMPACT_ATOMS: atom_id res chain seq x y z
N MET A 1 -84.25 -35.00 -0.34
CA MET A 1 -83.55 -33.77 -0.76
C MET A 1 -82.32 -33.61 0.14
N LYS A 2 -81.15 -34.04 -0.35
CA LYS A 2 -79.85 -33.97 0.40
C LYS A 2 -79.10 -32.70 -0.08
N LYS A 3 -78.90 -31.73 0.82
CA LYS A 3 -78.11 -30.53 0.52
C LYS A 3 -76.64 -30.88 0.79
N ILE A 4 -75.79 -30.84 -0.23
CA ILE A 4 -74.34 -30.99 -0.17
C ILE A 4 -73.77 -29.60 0.07
N LEU A 5 -73.05 -29.43 1.21
CA LEU A 5 -72.35 -28.19 1.59
C LEU A 5 -70.91 -28.32 1.09
N TYR A 6 -70.52 -27.52 0.11
CA TYR A 6 -69.09 -27.40 -0.33
C TYR A 6 -68.36 -26.47 0.63
N LEU A 7 -67.39 -26.99 1.35
CA LEU A 7 -66.44 -26.20 2.14
C LEU A 7 -65.30 -25.77 1.22
N LEU A 8 -65.22 -24.47 0.97
CA LEU A 8 -64.16 -23.87 0.18
C LEU A 8 -62.96 -23.64 1.13
N ALA A 9 -61.92 -24.48 1.06
CA ALA A 9 -60.68 -24.29 1.81
C ALA A 9 -59.81 -23.24 1.07
N CYS A 10 -59.78 -22.00 1.59
CA CYS A 10 -58.85 -20.97 1.15
C CYS A 10 -57.44 -21.27 1.74
N THR A 11 -56.53 -21.81 0.94
CA THR A 11 -55.10 -21.94 1.31
C THR A 11 -54.46 -20.57 1.17
N LEU A 12 -54.15 -19.93 2.30
CA LEU A 12 -53.28 -18.77 2.36
C LEU A 12 -51.85 -19.24 2.04
N ALA A 13 -51.39 -18.96 0.82
CA ALA A 13 -49.98 -19.06 0.46
C ALA A 13 -49.26 -17.89 1.12
N LEU A 14 -48.54 -18.12 2.20
CA LEU A 14 -47.54 -17.17 2.74
C LEU A 14 -46.43 -17.02 1.69
N PRO A 15 -46.07 -15.78 1.29
CA PRO A 15 -44.88 -15.61 0.48
C PRO A 15 -43.68 -16.06 1.30
N ALA A 16 -42.97 -17.08 0.82
CA ALA A 16 -41.65 -17.41 1.31
C ALA A 16 -40.76 -16.18 1.03
N ALA A 17 -40.37 -15.46 2.07
CA ALA A 17 -39.33 -14.46 1.95
C ALA A 17 -38.10 -15.22 1.40
N ALA A 18 -37.74 -14.99 0.16
CA ALA A 18 -36.47 -15.43 -0.38
C ALA A 18 -35.41 -14.76 0.51
N ALA A 19 -34.72 -15.54 1.34
CA ALA A 19 -33.54 -15.08 2.01
C ALA A 19 -32.60 -14.59 0.89
N ALA A 20 -32.29 -13.30 0.90
CA ALA A 20 -31.30 -12.77 -0.01
C ALA A 20 -30.02 -13.59 0.26
N GLN A 21 -29.51 -14.25 -0.76
CA GLN A 21 -28.29 -15.04 -0.66
C GLN A 21 -27.17 -14.03 -0.38
N GLU A 22 -26.57 -14.10 0.81
CA GLU A 22 -25.44 -13.22 1.16
C GLU A 22 -24.36 -13.36 0.09
N PHE A 23 -23.73 -12.24 -0.27
CA PHE A 23 -22.65 -12.25 -1.24
C PHE A 23 -21.47 -13.06 -0.72
N GLU A 24 -21.01 -14.00 -1.53
CA GLU A 24 -19.76 -14.72 -1.34
C GLU A 24 -18.92 -14.61 -2.62
N PRO A 25 -17.63 -14.24 -2.52
CA PRO A 25 -16.80 -14.13 -3.71
C PRO A 25 -16.57 -15.51 -4.34
N ARG A 26 -16.55 -15.54 -5.69
CA ARG A 26 -16.23 -16.75 -6.47
C ARG A 26 -14.89 -16.54 -7.18
N ASN A 27 -13.87 -17.32 -6.89
CA ASN A 27 -12.51 -17.13 -7.42
C ASN A 27 -11.91 -15.74 -7.10
N PRO A 28 -11.87 -15.33 -5.83
CA PRO A 28 -11.39 -14.01 -5.45
C PRO A 28 -9.93 -13.77 -5.86
N GLU A 29 -9.62 -12.53 -6.18
CA GLU A 29 -8.32 -12.09 -6.63
C GLU A 29 -7.86 -10.85 -5.86
N CYS A 30 -6.61 -10.89 -5.38
CA CYS A 30 -5.90 -9.72 -4.90
C CYS A 30 -4.89 -9.27 -5.96
N ILE A 31 -5.09 -8.08 -6.52
CA ILE A 31 -4.13 -7.49 -7.46
C ILE A 31 -3.08 -6.71 -6.66
N ALA A 32 -1.81 -7.13 -6.81
CA ALA A 32 -0.65 -6.40 -6.35
C ALA A 32 -0.13 -5.51 -7.49
N PRO A 33 -0.31 -4.16 -7.43
CA PRO A 33 -0.08 -3.27 -8.57
C PRO A 33 1.40 -2.88 -8.76
N ALA A 34 2.30 -3.85 -8.66
CA ALA A 34 3.73 -3.72 -8.85
C ALA A 34 4.37 -5.07 -9.21
N ALA A 35 5.67 -5.07 -9.50
CA ALA A 35 6.48 -6.29 -9.63
C ALA A 35 6.49 -7.08 -8.29
N PRO A 36 6.70 -8.42 -8.35
CA PRO A 36 6.76 -9.26 -7.15
C PRO A 36 7.85 -8.83 -6.17
N GLY A 37 7.66 -9.17 -4.88
CA GLY A 37 8.65 -9.01 -3.81
C GLY A 37 8.70 -7.62 -3.18
N GLY A 38 7.83 -6.68 -3.58
CA GLY A 38 7.67 -5.39 -2.91
C GLY A 38 6.44 -5.34 -1.99
N GLY A 39 6.19 -4.17 -1.40
CA GLY A 39 5.15 -4.01 -0.38
C GLY A 39 3.73 -4.30 -0.84
N PHE A 40 3.37 -4.05 -2.10
CA PHE A 40 2.05 -4.44 -2.62
C PHE A 40 1.89 -5.96 -2.71
N ASP A 41 2.95 -6.66 -3.13
CA ASP A 41 2.97 -8.12 -3.19
C ASP A 41 2.89 -8.73 -1.79
N LEU A 42 3.67 -8.21 -0.83
CA LEU A 42 3.58 -8.57 0.58
C LEU A 42 2.17 -8.35 1.13
N THR A 43 1.56 -7.19 0.88
CA THR A 43 0.20 -6.86 1.34
C THR A 43 -0.82 -7.86 0.82
N CYS A 44 -0.81 -8.16 -0.48
CA CYS A 44 -1.72 -9.15 -1.07
C CYS A 44 -1.49 -10.55 -0.48
N ARG A 45 -0.26 -11.05 -0.52
CA ARG A 45 0.04 -12.42 -0.10
C ARG A 45 -0.26 -12.67 1.36
N LEU A 46 0.24 -11.81 2.24
CA LEU A 46 0.05 -11.97 3.68
C LEU A 46 -1.43 -11.89 4.07
N THR A 47 -2.15 -10.88 3.55
CA THR A 47 -3.57 -10.71 3.84
C THR A 47 -4.41 -11.85 3.27
N SER A 48 -4.20 -12.23 2.00
CA SER A 48 -4.93 -13.32 1.36
C SER A 48 -4.72 -14.65 2.06
N GLN A 49 -3.47 -14.94 2.42
CA GLN A 49 -3.14 -16.14 3.17
C GLN A 49 -3.88 -16.19 4.50
N LYS A 50 -3.85 -15.10 5.28
CA LYS A 50 -4.47 -15.05 6.61
C LYS A 50 -6.00 -15.06 6.54
N LEU A 51 -6.60 -14.38 5.57
CA LEU A 51 -8.06 -14.46 5.35
C LEU A 51 -8.52 -15.91 5.10
N ASN A 52 -7.75 -16.67 4.32
CA ASN A 52 -8.07 -18.09 4.05
C ASN A 52 -7.75 -18.99 5.25
N GLU A 53 -6.57 -18.87 5.89
CA GLU A 53 -6.17 -19.69 7.04
C GLU A 53 -7.13 -19.56 8.22
N LEU A 54 -7.71 -18.39 8.41
CA LEU A 54 -8.66 -18.09 9.48
C LEU A 54 -10.13 -18.39 9.09
N GLY A 55 -10.38 -18.86 7.85
CA GLY A 55 -11.73 -19.13 7.37
C GLY A 55 -12.62 -17.89 7.27
N ILE A 56 -12.03 -16.70 7.18
CA ILE A 56 -12.76 -15.43 7.01
C ILE A 56 -13.28 -15.30 5.58
N VAL A 57 -12.48 -15.77 4.61
CA VAL A 57 -12.86 -15.88 3.20
C VAL A 57 -12.61 -17.32 2.78
N GLU A 58 -13.68 -18.06 2.48
CA GLU A 58 -13.60 -19.50 2.16
C GLU A 58 -12.85 -19.84 0.87
N PRO A 59 -13.15 -19.17 -0.29
CA PRO A 59 -12.40 -19.44 -1.50
C PRO A 59 -10.98 -18.89 -1.43
N THR A 60 -10.01 -19.65 -1.94
CA THR A 60 -8.62 -19.20 -2.00
C THR A 60 -8.48 -17.91 -2.81
N ILE A 61 -7.95 -16.87 -2.19
CA ILE A 61 -7.68 -15.59 -2.84
C ILE A 61 -6.37 -15.69 -3.63
N ARG A 62 -6.47 -15.57 -4.95
CA ARG A 62 -5.30 -15.59 -5.83
C ARG A 62 -4.61 -14.23 -5.84
N THR A 63 -3.30 -14.17 -5.61
CA THR A 63 -2.51 -12.95 -5.82
C THR A 63 -2.02 -12.88 -7.26
N THR A 64 -2.29 -11.74 -7.91
CA THR A 64 -1.84 -11.43 -9.28
C THR A 64 -1.01 -10.14 -9.26
N ASN A 65 0.23 -10.19 -9.74
CA ASN A 65 1.02 -8.99 -9.93
C ASN A 65 0.65 -8.29 -11.25
N MET A 66 0.38 -6.99 -11.18
CA MET A 66 0.04 -6.15 -12.33
C MET A 66 0.94 -4.91 -12.34
N PRO A 67 2.20 -5.05 -12.75
CA PRO A 67 3.14 -3.92 -12.79
C PRO A 67 2.75 -2.89 -13.85
N GLY A 68 3.26 -1.69 -13.70
CA GLY A 68 3.10 -0.57 -14.61
C GLY A 68 2.69 0.72 -13.91
N GLY A 69 3.64 1.67 -13.83
CA GLY A 69 3.44 2.98 -13.23
C GLY A 69 3.05 2.96 -11.76
N ILE A 70 3.49 1.94 -11.01
CA ILE A 70 3.19 1.75 -9.58
C ILE A 70 1.69 1.98 -9.29
N GLY A 71 0.86 1.14 -9.89
CA GLY A 71 -0.58 1.14 -9.73
C GLY A 71 -1.38 1.76 -10.89
N ALA A 72 -0.79 2.51 -11.79
CA ALA A 72 -1.52 3.16 -12.88
C ALA A 72 -2.20 2.15 -13.81
N VAL A 73 -1.50 1.08 -14.21
CA VAL A 73 -2.07 0.03 -15.06
C VAL A 73 -3.19 -0.69 -14.35
N ALA A 74 -3.01 -1.10 -13.09
CA ALA A 74 -4.05 -1.77 -12.32
C ALA A 74 -5.29 -0.88 -12.16
N TYR A 75 -5.11 0.38 -11.77
CA TYR A 75 -6.21 1.32 -11.58
C TYR A 75 -7.01 1.53 -12.87
N ASN A 76 -6.31 1.76 -13.99
CA ASN A 76 -6.95 1.92 -15.30
C ASN A 76 -7.64 0.63 -15.78
N THR A 77 -7.08 -0.54 -15.49
CA THR A 77 -7.70 -1.84 -15.81
C THR A 77 -9.02 -2.02 -15.04
N ILE A 78 -9.05 -1.71 -13.75
CA ILE A 78 -10.28 -1.73 -12.95
C ILE A 78 -11.32 -0.80 -13.56
N GLN A 79 -10.94 0.45 -13.89
CA GLN A 79 -11.85 1.43 -14.45
C GLN A 79 -12.37 1.10 -15.87
N ALA A 80 -11.56 0.44 -16.67
CA ALA A 80 -11.93 0.14 -18.06
C ALA A 80 -12.65 -1.21 -18.25
N GLN A 81 -12.37 -2.21 -17.39
CA GLN A 81 -12.73 -3.59 -17.67
C GLN A 81 -13.40 -4.33 -16.50
N ARG A 82 -13.29 -3.82 -15.25
CA ARG A 82 -13.67 -4.58 -14.05
C ARG A 82 -14.39 -3.73 -13.01
N ARG A 83 -15.19 -2.75 -13.45
CA ARG A 83 -15.85 -1.77 -12.57
C ARG A 83 -16.82 -2.38 -11.56
N ASP A 84 -17.46 -3.49 -11.91
CA ASP A 84 -18.49 -4.20 -11.13
C ASP A 84 -18.02 -5.57 -10.60
N ASP A 85 -16.72 -5.88 -10.75
CA ASP A 85 -16.17 -7.18 -10.34
C ASP A 85 -15.90 -7.24 -8.83
N ALA A 86 -16.89 -7.69 -8.08
CA ALA A 86 -16.80 -7.83 -6.63
C ALA A 86 -15.84 -8.91 -6.15
N ASN A 87 -15.28 -9.75 -7.04
CA ASN A 87 -14.26 -10.74 -6.68
C ASN A 87 -12.86 -10.16 -6.58
N VAL A 88 -12.68 -8.87 -6.92
CA VAL A 88 -11.36 -8.23 -6.96
C VAL A 88 -11.19 -7.25 -5.82
N ILE A 89 -10.06 -7.38 -5.13
CA ILE A 89 -9.49 -6.34 -4.28
C ILE A 89 -8.12 -5.96 -4.82
N VAL A 90 -7.75 -4.70 -4.68
CA VAL A 90 -6.45 -4.20 -5.16
C VAL A 90 -5.68 -3.61 -4.00
N ALA A 91 -4.44 -4.03 -3.82
CA ALA A 91 -3.58 -3.50 -2.77
C ALA A 91 -3.25 -2.03 -3.00
N VAL A 92 -3.25 -1.26 -1.92
CA VAL A 92 -2.86 0.15 -1.89
C VAL A 92 -1.79 0.40 -0.84
N SER A 93 -1.03 1.45 -1.08
CA SER A 93 -0.15 2.05 -0.09
C SER A 93 -0.25 3.57 -0.16
N THR A 94 0.45 4.25 0.74
CA THR A 94 0.65 5.71 0.68
C THR A 94 1.07 6.17 -0.73
N GLY A 95 1.85 5.36 -1.47
CA GLY A 95 2.25 5.64 -2.84
C GLY A 95 1.09 5.75 -3.83
N SER A 96 -0.01 5.05 -3.61
CA SER A 96 -1.19 5.15 -4.46
C SER A 96 -1.81 6.55 -4.38
N TRP A 97 -1.94 7.11 -3.18
CA TRP A 97 -2.46 8.48 -2.97
C TRP A 97 -1.49 9.55 -3.47
N VAL A 98 -0.17 9.32 -3.31
CA VAL A 98 0.87 10.20 -3.91
C VAL A 98 0.73 10.25 -5.44
N ASN A 99 0.49 9.11 -6.09
CA ASN A 99 0.31 9.05 -7.54
C ASN A 99 -1.02 9.66 -8.00
N LEU A 100 -2.12 9.43 -7.28
CA LEU A 100 -3.42 10.08 -7.52
C LEU A 100 -3.29 11.61 -7.40
N ALA A 101 -2.64 12.09 -6.35
CA ALA A 101 -2.40 13.52 -6.11
C ALA A 101 -1.64 14.20 -7.24
N GLN A 102 -0.78 13.47 -7.94
CA GLN A 102 0.01 13.96 -9.09
C GLN A 102 -0.65 13.70 -10.45
N GLY A 103 -1.85 13.13 -10.49
CA GLY A 103 -2.55 12.79 -11.74
C GLY A 103 -1.89 11.65 -12.55
N LYS A 104 -1.03 10.84 -11.93
CA LYS A 104 -0.32 9.74 -12.61
C LYS A 104 -1.22 8.58 -13.04
N PHE A 105 -2.47 8.54 -12.51
CA PHE A 105 -3.48 7.56 -12.93
C PHE A 105 -4.40 8.09 -14.04
N GLY A 106 -3.97 9.16 -14.74
CA GLY A 106 -4.71 9.79 -15.81
C GLY A 106 -5.84 10.67 -15.29
N ARG A 107 -7.04 10.50 -15.85
CA ARG A 107 -8.22 11.31 -15.47
C ARG A 107 -8.88 10.89 -14.15
N PHE A 108 -8.47 9.75 -13.61
CA PHE A 108 -9.10 9.15 -12.44
C PHE A 108 -8.57 9.75 -11.14
N THR A 109 -9.44 9.76 -10.14
CA THR A 109 -9.23 10.40 -8.85
C THR A 109 -9.46 9.40 -7.70
N GLU A 110 -9.30 9.84 -6.49
CA GLU A 110 -9.60 9.07 -5.27
C GLU A 110 -11.09 8.72 -5.09
N ASP A 111 -11.98 9.34 -5.87
CA ASP A 111 -13.43 9.07 -5.83
C ASP A 111 -13.88 7.98 -6.81
N ASP A 112 -12.98 7.50 -7.65
CA ASP A 112 -13.29 6.51 -8.70
C ASP A 112 -13.15 5.05 -8.24
N VAL A 113 -12.99 4.79 -6.95
CA VAL A 113 -12.91 3.44 -6.35
C VAL A 113 -13.63 3.41 -5.01
N ARG A 114 -13.86 2.22 -4.48
CA ARG A 114 -14.37 2.03 -3.11
C ARG A 114 -13.24 1.63 -2.18
N TRP A 115 -12.80 2.51 -1.32
CA TRP A 115 -11.74 2.25 -0.33
C TRP A 115 -12.26 1.30 0.74
N LEU A 116 -11.63 0.13 0.91
CA LEU A 116 -12.12 -0.93 1.79
C LEU A 116 -11.59 -0.82 3.21
N GLY A 117 -10.27 -0.80 3.37
CA GLY A 117 -9.67 -0.76 4.69
C GLY A 117 -8.15 -0.88 4.66
N ALA A 118 -7.53 -0.41 5.72
CA ALA A 118 -6.14 -0.65 6.05
C ALA A 118 -5.98 -2.00 6.75
N VAL A 119 -4.81 -2.60 6.58
CA VAL A 119 -4.42 -3.86 7.23
C VAL A 119 -3.11 -3.72 8.01
N GLY A 120 -2.51 -2.56 7.96
CA GLY A 120 -1.30 -2.25 8.70
C GLY A 120 -0.63 -0.98 8.23
N ALA A 121 0.39 -0.55 8.97
CA ALA A 121 1.29 0.54 8.63
C ALA A 121 2.72 0.03 8.48
N ASP A 122 3.52 0.83 7.82
CA ASP A 122 4.94 0.63 7.60
C ASP A 122 5.64 2.00 7.68
N TYR A 123 6.95 2.02 7.62
CA TYR A 123 7.70 3.27 7.64
C TYR A 123 8.78 3.25 6.56
N GLY A 124 9.00 4.42 5.98
CA GLY A 124 10.11 4.60 5.05
C GLY A 124 11.46 4.39 5.73
N VAL A 125 12.41 3.87 4.96
CA VAL A 125 13.81 3.74 5.37
C VAL A 125 14.73 4.18 4.23
N LEU A 126 15.98 4.52 4.57
CA LEU A 126 17.06 4.66 3.58
C LEU A 126 18.07 3.56 3.80
N ALA A 127 18.14 2.61 2.88
CA ALA A 127 19.04 1.47 2.93
C ALA A 127 20.23 1.61 1.97
N VAL A 128 21.35 1.04 2.34
CA VAL A 128 22.55 0.91 1.52
C VAL A 128 23.12 -0.51 1.70
N ARG A 129 24.00 -0.95 0.82
CA ARG A 129 24.71 -2.23 1.02
C ARG A 129 25.57 -2.17 2.29
N LYS A 130 25.80 -3.33 2.93
CA LYS A 130 26.63 -3.45 4.13
C LYS A 130 28.04 -2.86 3.98
N ASP A 131 28.62 -2.98 2.79
CA ASP A 131 29.96 -2.52 2.45
C ASP A 131 29.99 -1.07 1.87
N SER A 132 28.84 -0.40 1.83
CA SER A 132 28.69 0.96 1.32
C SER A 132 29.66 1.94 2.02
N ARG A 133 30.11 2.94 1.27
CA ARG A 133 30.84 4.11 1.78
C ARG A 133 30.03 4.94 2.78
N PHE A 134 28.70 4.90 2.68
CA PHE A 134 27.82 5.60 3.60
C PHE A 134 27.60 4.78 4.86
N LYS A 135 27.93 5.35 6.01
CA LYS A 135 27.75 4.73 7.33
C LYS A 135 26.58 5.34 8.10
N THR A 136 26.27 6.59 7.83
CA THR A 136 25.21 7.39 8.46
C THR A 136 24.39 8.16 7.41
N LEU A 137 23.25 8.72 7.82
CA LEU A 137 22.46 9.61 6.97
C LEU A 137 23.24 10.89 6.63
N GLU A 138 24.07 11.37 7.53
CA GLU A 138 24.92 12.55 7.33
C GLU A 138 25.95 12.33 6.23
N ASP A 139 26.55 11.13 6.13
CA ASP A 139 27.47 10.78 5.03
C ASP A 139 26.77 10.87 3.68
N PHE A 140 25.54 10.32 3.60
CA PHE A 140 24.72 10.38 2.39
C PHE A 140 24.37 11.82 2.02
N VAL A 141 23.93 12.61 2.99
CA VAL A 141 23.61 14.03 2.76
C VAL A 141 24.84 14.86 2.40
N ALA A 142 25.99 14.59 3.00
CA ALA A 142 27.24 15.26 2.63
C ALA A 142 27.61 15.01 1.16
N ALA A 143 27.42 13.78 0.67
CA ALA A 143 27.64 13.47 -0.74
C ALA A 143 26.65 14.24 -1.65
N LEU A 144 25.36 14.29 -1.29
CA LEU A 144 24.36 15.07 -2.05
C LEU A 144 24.67 16.58 -2.04
N LYS A 145 25.18 17.13 -0.95
CA LYS A 145 25.59 18.56 -0.89
C LYS A 145 26.79 18.86 -1.78
N GLN A 146 27.71 17.91 -1.93
CA GLN A 146 28.86 18.07 -2.80
C GLN A 146 28.47 17.97 -4.27
N ASP A 147 27.68 16.95 -4.63
CA ASP A 147 27.13 16.74 -5.96
C ASP A 147 25.86 15.89 -5.85
N PRO A 148 24.67 16.45 -6.06
CA PRO A 148 23.40 15.73 -5.96
C PRO A 148 23.30 14.51 -6.90
N ALA A 149 24.01 14.52 -8.04
CA ALA A 149 24.00 13.43 -9.01
C ALA A 149 25.04 12.33 -8.69
N SER A 150 25.92 12.53 -7.70
CA SER A 150 27.02 11.62 -7.37
C SER A 150 26.57 10.27 -6.77
N VAL A 151 25.33 10.17 -6.27
CA VAL A 151 24.77 8.98 -5.66
C VAL A 151 23.70 8.37 -6.56
N ALA A 152 23.88 7.12 -6.97
CA ALA A 152 22.85 6.39 -7.69
C ALA A 152 21.76 5.93 -6.71
N ILE A 153 20.68 6.69 -6.61
CA ILE A 153 19.51 6.38 -5.79
C ILE A 153 18.50 5.63 -6.67
N GLY A 154 17.91 4.55 -6.18
CA GLY A 154 16.89 3.85 -6.97
C GLY A 154 15.84 3.21 -6.09
N ALA A 155 14.58 3.22 -6.53
CA ALA A 155 13.47 2.58 -5.86
C ALA A 155 12.26 2.42 -6.80
N GLY A 156 11.15 1.95 -6.27
CA GLY A 156 9.90 1.78 -7.00
C GLY A 156 9.33 3.12 -7.48
N GLY A 157 8.90 3.14 -8.75
CA GLY A 157 8.28 4.31 -9.37
C GLY A 157 9.24 5.40 -9.83
N THR A 158 8.68 6.43 -10.45
CA THR A 158 9.42 7.55 -11.05
C THR A 158 9.69 8.66 -10.04
N VAL A 159 10.38 9.72 -10.48
CA VAL A 159 10.49 10.99 -9.74
C VAL A 159 9.11 11.43 -9.24
N GLY A 160 9.02 11.78 -7.98
CA GLY A 160 7.77 12.11 -7.30
C GLY A 160 6.98 10.90 -6.79
N SER A 161 7.47 9.64 -6.93
CA SER A 161 6.88 8.49 -6.20
C SER A 161 7.11 8.61 -4.70
N GLN A 162 6.37 7.81 -3.91
CA GLN A 162 6.58 7.79 -2.45
C GLN A 162 8.04 7.52 -2.08
N ASP A 163 8.71 6.65 -2.83
CA ASP A 163 10.09 6.28 -2.53
C ASP A 163 11.06 7.43 -2.86
N TRP A 164 10.83 8.11 -3.98
CA TRP A 164 11.59 9.31 -4.32
C TRP A 164 11.38 10.43 -3.30
N MET A 165 10.16 10.58 -2.76
CA MET A 165 9.84 11.64 -1.80
C MET A 165 10.67 11.56 -0.52
N LYS A 166 11.02 10.37 -0.05
CA LYS A 166 11.79 10.15 1.17
C LYS A 166 13.17 10.86 1.12
N PRO A 167 14.08 10.52 0.17
CA PRO A 167 15.35 11.23 0.04
C PRO A 167 15.18 12.67 -0.45
N ALA A 168 14.12 12.98 -1.20
CA ALA A 168 13.85 14.34 -1.68
C ALA A 168 13.57 15.33 -0.55
N LEU A 169 12.79 14.91 0.46
CA LEU A 169 12.51 15.72 1.64
C LEU A 169 13.78 15.93 2.47
N VAL A 170 14.61 14.89 2.64
CA VAL A 170 15.90 15.02 3.32
C VAL A 170 16.83 15.97 2.57
N ALA A 171 16.95 15.82 1.23
CA ALA A 171 17.74 16.71 0.38
C ALA A 171 17.29 18.16 0.51
N LYS A 172 15.97 18.39 0.41
CA LYS A 172 15.37 19.73 0.59
C LYS A 172 15.68 20.33 1.96
N ALA A 173 15.50 19.55 3.04
CA ALA A 173 15.83 19.97 4.41
C ALA A 173 17.32 20.31 4.56
N ALA A 174 18.18 19.66 3.77
CA ALA A 174 19.62 19.90 3.72
C ALA A 174 20.02 21.07 2.79
N GLY A 175 19.08 21.72 2.11
CA GLY A 175 19.32 22.81 1.16
C GLY A 175 19.80 22.35 -0.22
N VAL A 176 19.55 21.09 -0.59
CA VAL A 176 19.88 20.51 -1.90
C VAL A 176 18.61 20.43 -2.75
N ASP A 177 18.72 20.79 -4.04
CA ASP A 177 17.61 20.61 -4.99
C ASP A 177 17.35 19.10 -5.22
N PRO A 178 16.19 18.56 -4.79
CA PRO A 178 15.92 17.14 -4.95
C PRO A 178 15.78 16.70 -6.41
N LYS A 179 15.47 17.62 -7.34
CA LYS A 179 15.38 17.31 -8.77
C LYS A 179 16.75 17.08 -9.42
N ALA A 180 17.83 17.54 -8.78
CA ALA A 180 19.20 17.29 -9.25
C ALA A 180 19.72 15.90 -8.87
N MET A 181 19.04 15.15 -7.99
CA MET A 181 19.43 13.81 -7.62
C MET A 181 19.37 12.84 -8.81
N ARG A 182 20.38 11.96 -8.91
CA ARG A 182 20.35 10.84 -9.87
C ARG A 182 19.44 9.73 -9.34
N TYR A 183 18.29 9.56 -10.00
CA TYR A 183 17.30 8.57 -9.58
C TYR A 183 17.01 7.55 -10.69
N LEU A 184 17.01 6.25 -10.34
CA LEU A 184 16.71 5.12 -11.21
C LEU A 184 15.37 4.52 -10.80
N SER A 185 14.44 4.44 -11.75
CA SER A 185 13.09 3.91 -11.54
C SER A 185 13.05 2.40 -11.73
N TYR A 186 12.32 1.70 -10.86
CA TYR A 186 12.01 0.27 -10.94
C TYR A 186 10.49 0.06 -10.85
N GLU A 187 10.01 -1.13 -11.26
CA GLU A 187 8.57 -1.48 -11.19
C GLU A 187 8.13 -1.99 -9.81
N GLY A 188 9.02 -1.95 -8.81
CA GLY A 188 8.72 -2.29 -7.43
C GLY A 188 9.94 -2.38 -6.53
N GLY A 189 9.72 -2.44 -5.21
CA GLY A 189 10.77 -2.50 -4.20
C GLY A 189 11.66 -3.74 -4.34
N GLY A 190 11.12 -4.89 -4.73
CA GLY A 190 11.88 -6.12 -4.90
C GLY A 190 12.95 -6.02 -6.00
N GLU A 191 12.64 -5.41 -7.15
CA GLU A 191 13.61 -5.16 -8.22
C GLU A 191 14.69 -4.15 -7.78
N ALA A 192 14.29 -3.09 -7.10
CA ALA A 192 15.21 -2.09 -6.56
C ALA A 192 16.16 -2.69 -5.51
N LEU A 193 15.65 -3.60 -4.64
CA LEU A 193 16.47 -4.31 -3.67
C LEU A 193 17.51 -5.21 -4.36
N ALA A 194 17.11 -5.93 -5.39
CA ALA A 194 18.05 -6.71 -6.20
C ALA A 194 19.13 -5.82 -6.84
N ALA A 195 18.74 -4.63 -7.34
CA ALA A 195 19.68 -3.66 -7.91
C ALA A 195 20.65 -3.09 -6.85
N LEU A 196 20.18 -2.87 -5.60
CA LEU A 196 21.02 -2.45 -4.49
C LEU A 196 22.06 -3.55 -4.17
N LEU A 197 21.61 -4.79 -3.98
CA LEU A 197 22.49 -5.92 -3.65
C LEU A 197 23.49 -6.19 -4.77
N GLY A 198 23.08 -6.02 -6.04
CA GLY A 198 23.94 -6.12 -7.22
C GLY A 198 24.87 -4.93 -7.45
N GLY A 199 24.74 -3.83 -6.69
CA GLY A 199 25.60 -2.65 -6.79
C GLY A 199 25.27 -1.73 -7.97
N THR A 200 24.11 -1.89 -8.62
CA THR A 200 23.65 -0.97 -9.67
C THR A 200 23.22 0.38 -9.11
N ILE A 201 22.67 0.37 -7.89
CA ILE A 201 22.37 1.56 -7.11
C ILE A 201 23.14 1.54 -5.79
N GLU A 202 23.37 2.71 -5.22
CA GLU A 202 24.12 2.89 -3.97
C GLU A 202 23.20 3.08 -2.76
N ALA A 203 22.00 3.62 -2.99
CA ALA A 203 21.01 3.88 -1.94
C ALA A 203 19.60 3.52 -2.42
N LEU A 204 18.82 2.88 -1.54
CA LEU A 204 17.45 2.45 -1.74
C LEU A 204 16.57 3.08 -0.67
N PRO A 205 15.75 4.07 -1.02
CA PRO A 205 14.69 4.58 -0.14
C PRO A 205 13.46 3.66 -0.23
N GLY A 206 13.49 2.56 0.53
CA GLY A 206 12.46 1.54 0.58
C GLY A 206 11.54 1.66 1.79
N ASP A 207 10.81 0.58 2.08
CA ASP A 207 9.94 0.44 3.22
C ASP A 207 10.54 -0.57 4.21
N ALA A 208 10.35 -0.37 5.52
CA ALA A 208 11.00 -1.18 6.54
C ALA A 208 10.67 -2.68 6.41
N SER A 209 9.39 -3.03 6.17
CA SER A 209 8.98 -4.42 5.98
C SER A 209 9.67 -5.11 4.79
N GLU A 210 9.96 -4.36 3.72
CA GLU A 210 10.63 -4.89 2.52
C GLU A 210 12.13 -5.16 2.78
N MET A 211 12.73 -4.40 3.70
CA MET A 211 14.17 -4.46 4.00
C MET A 211 14.51 -5.40 5.15
N LEU A 212 13.50 -5.86 5.93
CA LEU A 212 13.71 -6.61 7.18
C LEU A 212 14.61 -7.84 7.00
N GLY A 213 14.29 -8.70 6.05
CA GLY A 213 15.05 -9.94 5.84
C GLY A 213 16.50 -9.70 5.46
N GLN A 214 16.81 -8.68 4.67
CA GLN A 214 18.18 -8.35 4.27
C GLN A 214 18.95 -7.63 5.39
N LEU A 215 18.25 -6.87 6.21
CA LEU A 215 18.83 -6.25 7.41
C LEU A 215 19.23 -7.33 8.43
N GLU A 216 18.35 -8.29 8.71
CA GLU A 216 18.62 -9.42 9.62
C GLU A 216 19.74 -10.33 9.10
N ALA A 217 19.80 -10.53 7.77
CA ALA A 217 20.89 -11.26 7.13
C ALA A 217 22.23 -10.49 7.12
N GLY A 218 22.22 -9.22 7.50
CA GLY A 218 23.40 -8.37 7.49
C GLY A 218 23.93 -8.04 6.09
N GLU A 219 23.08 -8.09 5.06
CA GLU A 219 23.44 -7.77 3.68
C GLU A 219 23.31 -6.28 3.36
N ILE A 220 22.47 -5.58 4.11
CA ILE A 220 22.27 -4.13 4.01
C ILE A 220 22.54 -3.45 5.36
N ARG A 221 22.68 -2.13 5.30
CA ARG A 221 22.61 -1.21 6.43
C ARG A 221 21.50 -0.22 6.17
N VAL A 222 20.66 0.04 7.18
CA VAL A 222 19.70 1.14 7.15
C VAL A 222 20.35 2.35 7.80
N LEU A 223 20.42 3.46 7.08
CA LEU A 223 21.03 4.72 7.53
C LEU A 223 20.10 5.50 8.44
N ALA A 224 18.80 5.47 8.14
CA ALA A 224 17.76 6.07 8.96
C ALA A 224 16.40 5.45 8.67
N THR A 225 15.51 5.51 9.66
CA THR A 225 14.07 5.32 9.50
C THR A 225 13.38 6.67 9.38
N PHE A 226 12.27 6.73 8.63
CA PHE A 226 11.43 7.93 8.52
C PHE A 226 10.19 7.79 9.42
N SER A 227 10.42 7.41 10.66
CA SER A 227 9.42 7.30 11.73
C SER A 227 9.64 8.37 12.79
N ALA A 228 8.58 8.70 13.57
CA ALA A 228 8.68 9.67 14.66
C ALA A 228 9.67 9.21 15.75
N ASP A 229 9.58 7.92 16.10
CA ASP A 229 10.42 7.23 17.07
C ASP A 229 11.15 6.06 16.41
N ARG A 230 12.19 5.53 17.06
CA ARG A 230 12.90 4.33 16.57
C ARG A 230 11.95 3.14 16.48
N LEU A 231 12.07 2.40 15.39
CA LEU A 231 11.29 1.18 15.20
C LEU A 231 11.85 0.05 16.06
N PRO A 232 11.03 -0.89 16.52
CA PRO A 232 11.46 -2.02 17.35
C PRO A 232 12.18 -3.11 16.53
N GLY A 233 12.62 -4.18 17.22
CA GLY A 233 13.21 -5.37 16.61
C GLY A 233 14.53 -5.09 15.93
N ALA A 234 14.70 -5.54 14.69
CA ALA A 234 15.93 -5.37 13.92
C ALA A 234 16.29 -3.90 13.64
N TYR A 235 15.35 -2.98 13.82
CA TYR A 235 15.54 -1.55 13.60
C TYR A 235 15.86 -0.76 14.89
N ALA A 236 15.88 -1.39 16.06
CA ALA A 236 16.00 -0.68 17.36
C ALA A 236 17.25 0.21 17.47
N ASP A 237 18.34 -0.19 16.82
CA ASP A 237 19.59 0.57 16.80
C ASP A 237 19.70 1.55 15.64
N VAL A 238 18.72 1.57 14.73
CA VAL A 238 18.72 2.47 13.57
C VAL A 238 18.16 3.83 14.00
N PRO A 239 18.89 4.94 13.80
CA PRO A 239 18.40 6.27 14.14
C PRO A 239 17.22 6.66 13.22
N THR A 240 16.35 7.54 13.72
CA THR A 240 15.37 8.21 12.85
C THR A 240 16.06 9.34 12.07
N ALA A 241 15.46 9.75 10.94
CA ALA A 241 15.91 10.94 10.21
C ALA A 241 15.90 12.19 11.10
N LYS A 242 14.95 12.27 12.03
CA LYS A 242 14.83 13.36 13.00
C LYS A 242 15.97 13.38 14.00
N GLU A 243 16.41 12.22 14.52
CA GLU A 243 17.60 12.11 15.38
C GLU A 243 18.88 12.52 14.62
N ALA A 244 18.94 12.30 13.32
CA ALA A 244 20.02 12.75 12.43
C ALA A 244 19.91 14.23 12.01
N GLY A 245 18.94 14.98 12.56
CA GLY A 245 18.76 16.42 12.32
C GLY A 245 17.87 16.79 11.14
N TYR A 246 17.15 15.83 10.54
CA TYR A 246 16.21 16.04 9.44
C TYR A 246 14.80 15.72 9.89
N ASP A 247 13.94 16.74 10.05
CA ASP A 247 12.54 16.57 10.46
C ASP A 247 11.70 16.03 9.29
N VAL A 248 11.90 14.75 8.97
CA VAL A 248 11.24 14.04 7.88
C VAL A 248 10.65 12.74 8.41
N GLU A 249 9.34 12.61 8.30
CA GLU A 249 8.59 11.40 8.61
C GLU A 249 7.87 10.90 7.35
N TRP A 250 7.83 9.59 7.16
CA TRP A 250 7.15 8.96 6.04
C TRP A 250 6.43 7.68 6.47
N PRO A 251 5.26 7.79 7.13
CA PRO A 251 4.42 6.64 7.43
C PRO A 251 3.74 6.14 6.16
N ILE A 252 3.64 4.82 6.03
CA ILE A 252 3.06 4.13 4.90
C ILE A 252 1.90 3.29 5.39
N VAL A 253 0.69 3.63 4.99
CA VAL A 253 -0.51 2.84 5.28
C VAL A 253 -0.70 1.84 4.14
N ARG A 254 -0.92 0.56 4.49
CA ARG A 254 -1.20 -0.53 3.56
C ARG A 254 -2.64 -0.98 3.69
N GLY A 255 -3.31 -1.20 2.58
CA GLY A 255 -4.72 -1.56 2.58
C GLY A 255 -5.23 -1.97 1.21
N PHE A 256 -6.54 -1.83 1.00
CA PHE A 256 -7.19 -2.27 -0.23
C PHE A 256 -8.26 -1.30 -0.71
N TYR A 257 -8.49 -1.29 -2.01
CA TYR A 257 -9.71 -0.78 -2.61
C TYR A 257 -10.40 -1.87 -3.44
N ALA A 258 -11.69 -1.67 -3.70
CA ALA A 258 -12.50 -2.45 -4.62
C ALA A 258 -12.96 -1.61 -5.81
N PRO A 259 -13.42 -2.24 -6.89
CA PRO A 259 -14.02 -1.55 -8.03
C PRO A 259 -15.18 -0.63 -7.64
N PRO A 260 -15.44 0.45 -8.41
CA PRO A 260 -16.38 1.49 -7.99
C PRO A 260 -17.85 1.07 -8.01
N ASP A 261 -18.24 0.16 -8.92
CA ASP A 261 -19.64 -0.16 -9.20
C ASP A 261 -20.11 -1.45 -8.47
N ILE A 262 -19.34 -1.98 -7.51
CA ILE A 262 -19.82 -3.06 -6.64
C ILE A 262 -20.94 -2.59 -5.73
N THR A 263 -21.86 -3.49 -5.36
CA THR A 263 -22.98 -3.16 -4.48
C THR A 263 -22.54 -2.86 -3.05
N ASP A 264 -23.41 -2.25 -2.25
CA ASP A 264 -23.15 -1.99 -0.84
C ASP A 264 -23.01 -3.27 -0.03
N GLU A 265 -23.73 -4.34 -0.39
CA GLU A 265 -23.58 -5.66 0.22
C GLU A 265 -22.18 -6.25 -0.03
N GLN A 266 -21.71 -6.18 -1.29
CA GLN A 266 -20.38 -6.64 -1.69
C GLN A 266 -19.26 -5.83 -1.02
N TYR A 267 -19.46 -4.53 -0.90
CA TYR A 267 -18.56 -3.65 -0.16
C TYR A 267 -18.52 -4.01 1.33
N ALA A 268 -19.69 -4.22 1.95
CA ALA A 268 -19.81 -4.61 3.34
C ALA A 268 -19.13 -5.97 3.61
N TYR A 269 -19.24 -6.93 2.69
CA TYR A 269 -18.53 -8.21 2.81
C TYR A 269 -17.02 -8.01 2.99
N TRP A 270 -16.38 -7.25 2.08
CA TRP A 270 -14.93 -7.04 2.13
C TRP A 270 -14.49 -6.20 3.33
N THR A 271 -15.24 -5.15 3.68
CA THR A 271 -14.92 -4.33 4.86
C THR A 271 -15.07 -5.12 6.16
N ASN A 272 -16.09 -5.98 6.28
CA ASN A 272 -16.27 -6.87 7.41
C ASN A 272 -15.15 -7.93 7.49
N ALA A 273 -14.74 -8.50 6.36
CA ALA A 273 -13.63 -9.44 6.30
C ALA A 273 -12.32 -8.81 6.80
N LEU A 274 -12.00 -7.58 6.36
CA LEU A 274 -10.82 -6.85 6.83
C LEU A 274 -10.93 -6.43 8.30
N SER A 275 -12.11 -6.03 8.77
CA SER A 275 -12.35 -5.71 10.18
C SER A 275 -12.15 -6.93 11.07
N THR A 276 -12.69 -8.08 10.66
CA THR A 276 -12.52 -9.36 11.38
C THR A 276 -11.06 -9.78 11.41
N LEU A 277 -10.35 -9.63 10.29
CA LEU A 277 -8.92 -9.93 10.19
C LEU A 277 -8.13 -9.05 11.18
N ASN A 278 -8.34 -7.72 11.16
CA ASN A 278 -7.61 -6.77 11.99
C ASN A 278 -7.79 -7.05 13.49
N GLY A 279 -8.98 -7.49 13.92
CA GLY A 279 -9.24 -7.89 15.30
C GLY A 279 -8.66 -9.26 15.70
N ASN A 280 -8.06 -10.02 14.77
CA ASN A 280 -7.61 -11.38 15.04
C ASN A 280 -6.15 -11.42 15.57
N PRO A 281 -5.87 -12.06 16.72
CA PRO A 281 -4.53 -12.14 17.30
C PRO A 281 -3.47 -12.79 16.39
N ASP A 282 -3.86 -13.80 15.59
CA ASP A 282 -2.93 -14.46 14.67
C ASP A 282 -2.53 -13.55 13.50
N TRP A 283 -3.44 -12.66 13.08
CA TRP A 283 -3.11 -11.60 12.15
C TRP A 283 -2.16 -10.58 12.75
N GLN A 284 -2.43 -10.11 13.96
CA GLN A 284 -1.58 -9.13 14.65
C GLN A 284 -0.15 -9.67 14.80
N LYS A 285 -0.01 -10.95 15.16
CA LYS A 285 1.27 -11.63 15.24
C LYS A 285 1.96 -11.70 13.86
N ALA A 286 1.26 -12.22 12.84
CA ALA A 286 1.82 -12.38 11.50
C ALA A 286 2.23 -11.03 10.89
N ARG A 287 1.43 -9.98 11.09
CA ARG A 287 1.71 -8.61 10.69
C ARG A 287 3.01 -8.10 11.32
N THR A 288 3.16 -8.26 12.62
CA THR A 288 4.36 -7.84 13.38
C THR A 288 5.62 -8.61 12.94
N GLU A 289 5.49 -9.92 12.72
CA GLU A 289 6.60 -10.77 12.22
C GLU A 289 7.10 -10.36 10.83
N GLN A 290 6.24 -9.71 10.04
CA GLN A 290 6.60 -9.13 8.74
C GLN A 290 7.05 -7.66 8.82
N GLY A 291 7.28 -7.14 10.01
CA GLY A 291 7.72 -5.75 10.22
C GLY A 291 6.64 -4.69 9.97
N LEU A 292 5.36 -5.10 9.97
CA LEU A 292 4.24 -4.18 9.84
C LEU A 292 3.66 -3.82 11.21
N PHE A 293 3.13 -2.61 11.31
CA PHE A 293 2.57 -2.02 12.53
C PHE A 293 1.03 -2.00 12.45
N GLU A 294 0.41 -1.85 13.60
CA GLU A 294 -1.05 -1.75 13.70
C GLU A 294 -1.57 -0.48 13.03
N TYR A 295 -2.58 -0.66 12.17
CA TYR A 295 -3.34 0.43 11.56
C TYR A 295 -4.65 -0.14 11.01
N ASP A 296 -5.76 0.10 11.71
CA ASP A 296 -6.98 -0.69 11.59
C ASP A 296 -8.22 0.14 11.16
N LEU A 297 -8.05 1.12 10.27
CA LEU A 297 -9.17 1.86 9.67
C LEU A 297 -9.86 1.01 8.60
N VAL A 298 -11.21 0.92 8.64
CA VAL A 298 -12.01 0.18 7.64
C VAL A 298 -13.24 0.99 7.23
N GLY A 299 -13.79 0.68 6.06
CA GLY A 299 -15.04 1.26 5.58
C GLY A 299 -14.97 2.78 5.41
N ALA A 300 -15.99 3.48 5.91
CA ALA A 300 -16.14 4.94 5.74
C ALA A 300 -14.95 5.74 6.32
N ASP A 301 -14.38 5.29 7.42
CA ASP A 301 -13.24 5.97 8.04
C ASP A 301 -11.98 5.85 7.17
N PHE A 302 -11.79 4.71 6.52
CA PHE A 302 -10.68 4.52 5.57
C PHE A 302 -10.90 5.30 4.27
N ASP A 303 -12.15 5.39 3.78
CA ASP A 303 -12.50 6.22 2.62
C ASP A 303 -12.19 7.70 2.89
N ALA A 304 -12.62 8.22 4.03
CA ALA A 304 -12.34 9.60 4.44
C ALA A 304 -10.83 9.85 4.59
N PHE A 305 -10.11 8.90 5.18
CA PHE A 305 -8.65 8.94 5.31
C PHE A 305 -7.97 9.00 3.93
N ALA A 306 -8.32 8.11 2.99
CA ALA A 306 -7.72 8.02 1.65
C ALA A 306 -7.90 9.34 0.87
N LYS A 307 -9.11 9.91 0.92
CA LYS A 307 -9.45 11.19 0.28
C LYS A 307 -8.64 12.34 0.87
N LYS A 308 -8.60 12.43 2.20
CA LYS A 308 -7.79 13.45 2.89
C LYS A 308 -6.31 13.31 2.56
N ARG A 309 -5.75 12.10 2.60
CA ARG A 309 -4.33 11.88 2.28
C ARG A 309 -3.98 12.29 0.85
N THR A 310 -4.86 12.01 -0.12
CA THR A 310 -4.65 12.47 -1.49
C THR A 310 -4.60 14.00 -1.57
N GLN A 311 -5.47 14.72 -0.84
CA GLN A 311 -5.43 16.18 -0.77
C GLN A 311 -4.13 16.69 -0.11
N ASP A 312 -3.70 16.09 0.99
CA ASP A 312 -2.46 16.45 1.67
C ASP A 312 -1.25 16.28 0.73
N PHE A 313 -1.24 15.20 -0.06
CA PHE A 313 -0.17 14.96 -1.04
C PHE A 313 -0.22 15.89 -2.25
N ARG A 314 -1.38 16.43 -2.65
CA ARG A 314 -1.43 17.52 -3.66
C ARG A 314 -0.69 18.75 -3.14
N ALA A 315 -0.92 19.14 -1.89
CA ALA A 315 -0.21 20.26 -1.27
C ALA A 315 1.30 20.00 -1.19
N LEU A 316 1.72 18.83 -0.73
CA LEU A 316 3.13 18.45 -0.63
C LEU A 316 3.81 18.37 -2.01
N ALA A 317 3.14 17.83 -3.04
CA ALA A 317 3.67 17.80 -4.40
C ALA A 317 3.92 19.20 -4.93
N ALA A 318 2.98 20.13 -4.75
CA ALA A 318 3.15 21.52 -5.13
C ALA A 318 4.34 22.19 -4.39
N GLU A 319 4.52 21.91 -3.10
CA GLU A 319 5.62 22.44 -2.29
C GLU A 319 7.01 22.03 -2.80
N VAL A 320 7.14 20.79 -3.32
CA VAL A 320 8.39 20.30 -3.92
C VAL A 320 8.46 20.54 -5.44
N GLY A 321 7.51 21.29 -6.00
CA GLY A 321 7.49 21.68 -7.41
C GLY A 321 7.16 20.53 -8.37
N LEU A 322 6.38 19.52 -7.93
CA LEU A 322 5.87 18.44 -8.77
C LEU A 322 4.50 18.77 -9.36
N PRO A 323 4.09 18.11 -10.46
CA PRO A 323 2.73 18.21 -10.99
C PRO A 323 1.68 17.79 -9.94
N THR A 324 0.48 18.36 -10.04
CA THR A 324 -0.67 17.98 -9.22
C THR A 324 -1.88 17.70 -10.10
N SER A 325 -2.74 16.76 -9.69
CA SER A 325 -4.03 16.51 -10.35
C SER A 325 -4.98 17.71 -10.11
N GLY A 326 -5.70 18.11 -11.14
CA GLY A 326 -6.70 19.18 -11.06
C GLY A 326 -6.20 20.59 -11.42
N ASN A 327 -4.96 20.72 -11.90
CA ASN A 327 -4.44 21.94 -12.53
C ASN A 327 -4.21 21.76 -14.02
#